data_4a006e129e9aa74a404b60f2d03bfe12
#
_entry.id   4a006e129e9aa74a404b60f2d03bfe12
#
_cell.length_a   1.000
_cell.length_b   1.000
_cell.length_c   1.000
_cell.angle_alpha   90.00
_cell.angle_beta   90.00
_cell.angle_gamma   90.00
#
_symmetry.space_group_name_H-M   'P 1'
#
loop_
_entity.id
_entity.type
_entity.pdbx_description
1 polymer ?
#
loop_
_entity_poly.entity_id
_entity_poly.type
_entity_poly.pdbx_seq_one_letter_code
_entity_poly.pdbx_strand_id
1 'polypeptide(L)'
;MIFKWQERPWKDWKQLRERLPHAILIQSGEGLGEFEFAQACAQSLLCEDPRQDRRPCGACRACDWFSLGNHPDFRLIVPESMAPESREEGAEPAKKKSEQIRIEQVRELADFLAVGTHRGGLRVILVYPAEAMNANTQNALLKNLEEPPPATAFLLVTTQPERLLATVRSRCLKFSLPLPPSEPVLRWLKEQGLSQPEATLAGAGGAPLVALKAADTDADRLRFIEKLGDSGFDPIALAETVARVPLWDLVGWLQRWSYDLLLARVAGRVRYGLHHEKVISDTASHCDAADIAAYLRRLAQARALARHPLNAKLFVEDLLLQYRRLVARP
;
A
#
# COMPACT_ATOMS: atom_id res chain seq x y z
N MET A 1 3.90 16.16 1.59
CA MET A 1 4.58 16.62 0.35
C MET A 1 4.00 15.83 -0.81
N ILE A 2 3.81 16.43 -1.99
CA ILE A 2 3.27 15.75 -3.18
C ILE A 2 4.44 15.31 -4.04
N PHE A 3 4.47 14.06 -4.46
CA PHE A 3 5.50 13.55 -5.35
C PHE A 3 5.31 14.06 -6.80
N LYS A 4 6.39 14.18 -7.55
CA LYS A 4 6.36 14.67 -8.95
C LYS A 4 5.41 13.88 -9.86
N TRP A 5 5.24 12.58 -9.60
CA TRP A 5 4.30 11.74 -10.37
C TRP A 5 2.82 11.91 -9.97
N GLN A 6 2.53 12.61 -8.89
CA GLN A 6 1.17 12.89 -8.42
C GLN A 6 0.61 14.22 -8.93
N GLU A 7 1.29 14.89 -9.86
CA GLU A 7 0.85 16.17 -10.43
C GLU A 7 -0.52 16.08 -11.12
N ARG A 8 -0.76 14.99 -11.87
CA ARG A 8 -2.05 14.77 -12.52
C ARG A 8 -3.16 14.48 -11.50
N PRO A 9 -3.01 13.54 -10.57
CA PRO A 9 -3.98 13.36 -9.48
C PRO A 9 -4.23 14.65 -8.68
N TRP A 10 -3.21 15.50 -8.51
CA TRP A 10 -3.40 16.77 -7.82
C TRP A 10 -4.29 17.74 -8.60
N LYS A 11 -4.19 17.78 -9.94
CA LYS A 11 -5.10 18.57 -10.77
C LYS A 11 -6.54 18.08 -10.66
N ASP A 12 -6.73 16.77 -10.65
CA ASP A 12 -8.04 16.15 -10.49
C ASP A 12 -8.62 16.45 -9.09
N TRP A 13 -7.79 16.39 -8.04
CA TRP A 13 -8.15 16.80 -6.68
C TRP A 13 -8.58 18.27 -6.61
N LYS A 14 -7.87 19.16 -7.27
CA LYS A 14 -8.20 20.60 -7.31
C LYS A 14 -9.61 20.83 -7.89
N GLN A 15 -9.98 20.13 -8.95
CA GLN A 15 -11.30 20.20 -9.53
C GLN A 15 -12.38 19.63 -8.59
N LEU A 16 -12.10 18.48 -7.98
CA LEU A 16 -13.01 17.86 -7.03
C LEU A 16 -13.30 18.75 -5.82
N ARG A 17 -12.30 19.48 -5.34
CA ARG A 17 -12.41 20.39 -4.20
C ARG A 17 -13.43 21.52 -4.42
N GLU A 18 -13.72 21.92 -5.66
CA GLU A 18 -14.72 22.97 -5.98
C GLU A 18 -16.14 22.52 -5.61
N ARG A 19 -16.39 21.21 -5.61
CA ARG A 19 -17.65 20.57 -5.19
C ARG A 19 -17.33 19.40 -4.29
N LEU A 20 -16.68 19.69 -3.15
CA LEU A 20 -16.16 18.71 -2.24
C LEU A 20 -17.27 17.82 -1.68
N PRO A 21 -17.27 16.50 -1.94
CA PRO A 21 -18.18 15.57 -1.29
C PRO A 21 -17.77 15.37 0.16
N HIS A 22 -18.72 15.01 1.01
CA HIS A 22 -18.48 14.76 2.43
C HIS A 22 -17.58 13.52 2.69
N ALA A 23 -17.54 12.56 1.76
CA ALA A 23 -16.71 11.37 1.89
C ALA A 23 -16.05 11.00 0.57
N ILE A 24 -14.75 10.79 0.60
CA ILE A 24 -13.90 10.44 -0.55
C ILE A 24 -13.12 9.18 -0.21
N LEU A 25 -13.21 8.18 -1.08
CA LEU A 25 -12.41 6.96 -1.02
C LEU A 25 -11.24 7.04 -2.00
N ILE A 26 -10.06 7.35 -1.50
CA ILE A 26 -8.82 7.38 -2.28
C ILE A 26 -8.34 5.93 -2.44
N GLN A 27 -8.41 5.42 -3.66
CA GLN A 27 -7.99 4.08 -4.03
C GLN A 27 -6.66 4.13 -4.74
N SER A 28 -5.71 3.33 -4.30
CA SER A 28 -4.34 3.30 -4.83
C SER A 28 -3.80 1.87 -4.90
N GLY A 29 -2.72 1.67 -5.64
CA GLY A 29 -1.79 0.58 -5.38
C GLY A 29 -0.91 0.92 -4.19
N GLU A 30 -0.35 -0.11 -3.54
CA GLU A 30 0.58 0.06 -2.43
C GLU A 30 1.87 0.75 -2.89
N GLY A 31 2.34 1.73 -2.12
CA GLY A 31 3.62 2.42 -2.34
C GLY A 31 3.63 3.42 -3.50
N LEU A 32 2.47 3.95 -3.87
CA LEU A 32 2.36 5.06 -4.82
C LEU A 32 2.43 6.44 -4.16
N GLY A 33 2.57 6.48 -2.81
CA GLY A 33 2.52 7.70 -2.01
C GLY A 33 1.09 8.11 -1.69
N GLU A 34 0.22 7.13 -1.50
CA GLU A 34 -1.22 7.33 -1.25
C GLU A 34 -1.48 8.05 0.07
N PHE A 35 -0.71 7.74 1.10
CA PHE A 35 -0.83 8.39 2.41
C PHE A 35 -0.37 9.85 2.34
N GLU A 36 0.79 10.10 1.76
CA GLU A 36 1.34 11.44 1.58
C GLU A 36 0.43 12.32 0.71
N PHE A 37 -0.16 11.73 -0.34
CA PHE A 37 -1.15 12.43 -1.16
C PHE A 37 -2.39 12.80 -0.36
N ALA A 38 -2.94 11.86 0.40
CA ALA A 38 -4.13 12.09 1.21
C ALA A 38 -3.87 13.11 2.33
N GLN A 39 -2.69 13.09 2.96
CA GLN A 39 -2.25 14.11 3.90
C GLN A 39 -2.17 15.49 3.23
N ALA A 40 -1.61 15.58 2.02
CA ALA A 40 -1.56 16.84 1.29
C ALA A 40 -2.97 17.34 0.92
N CYS A 41 -3.90 16.42 0.56
CA CYS A 41 -5.31 16.75 0.35
C CYS A 41 -5.94 17.31 1.64
N ALA A 42 -5.78 16.62 2.77
CA ALA A 42 -6.30 17.06 4.06
C ALA A 42 -5.73 18.44 4.46
N GLN A 43 -4.41 18.60 4.38
CA GLN A 43 -3.76 19.87 4.69
C GLN A 43 -4.20 20.99 3.77
N SER A 44 -4.46 20.70 2.49
CA SER A 44 -4.96 21.71 1.54
C SER A 44 -6.35 22.23 1.88
N LEU A 45 -7.21 21.38 2.47
CA LEU A 45 -8.55 21.78 2.93
C LEU A 45 -8.52 22.66 4.16
N LEU A 46 -7.51 22.49 5.00
CA LEU A 46 -7.33 23.21 6.27
C LEU A 46 -6.45 24.46 6.14
N CYS A 47 -5.70 24.59 5.05
CA CYS A 47 -4.78 25.71 4.83
C CYS A 47 -5.52 27.03 4.69
N GLU A 48 -5.12 28.04 5.47
CA GLU A 48 -5.71 29.37 5.52
C GLU A 48 -5.25 30.27 4.35
N ASP A 49 -4.07 29.96 3.78
CA ASP A 49 -3.48 30.72 2.66
C ASP A 49 -2.96 29.73 1.57
N PRO A 50 -3.84 29.02 0.87
CA PRO A 50 -3.42 28.05 -0.13
C PRO A 50 -2.77 28.76 -1.32
N ARG A 51 -1.73 28.14 -1.89
CA ARG A 51 -1.07 28.60 -3.12
C ARG A 51 -2.06 28.63 -4.29
N GLN A 52 -1.67 29.28 -5.39
CA GLN A 52 -2.52 29.41 -6.60
C GLN A 52 -3.00 28.04 -7.16
N ASP A 53 -2.18 27.01 -7.02
CA ASP A 53 -2.50 25.63 -7.40
C ASP A 53 -3.25 24.86 -6.32
N ARG A 54 -3.73 25.55 -5.29
CA ARG A 54 -4.44 24.99 -4.13
C ARG A 54 -3.59 24.07 -3.24
N ARG A 55 -2.27 24.01 -3.42
CA ARG A 55 -1.39 23.34 -2.49
C ARG A 55 -1.33 24.07 -1.15
N PRO A 56 -1.14 23.35 -0.04
CA PRO A 56 -0.94 23.99 1.25
C PRO A 56 0.29 24.91 1.19
N CYS A 57 0.20 26.09 1.81
CA CYS A 57 1.31 27.06 1.78
C CYS A 57 2.53 26.57 2.59
N GLY A 58 2.30 25.74 3.63
CA GLY A 58 3.33 25.22 4.52
C GLY A 58 3.84 26.25 5.56
N ALA A 59 3.26 27.45 5.61
CA ALA A 59 3.75 28.55 6.46
C ALA A 59 2.67 29.21 7.30
N CYS A 60 1.38 29.01 7.03
CA CYS A 60 0.32 29.53 7.86
C CYS A 60 0.17 28.70 9.16
N ARG A 61 -0.50 29.26 10.15
CA ARG A 61 -0.70 28.64 11.46
C ARG A 61 -1.40 27.28 11.38
N ALA A 62 -2.38 27.14 10.48
CA ALA A 62 -3.04 25.85 10.22
C ALA A 62 -2.07 24.80 9.68
N CYS A 63 -1.18 25.18 8.75
CA CYS A 63 -0.14 24.28 8.23
C CYS A 63 0.86 23.85 9.29
N ASP A 64 1.27 24.75 10.19
CA ASP A 64 2.17 24.43 11.31
C ASP A 64 1.52 23.43 12.26
N TRP A 65 0.27 23.67 12.67
CA TRP A 65 -0.47 22.74 13.52
C TRP A 65 -0.67 21.38 12.87
N PHE A 66 -0.97 21.38 11.57
CA PHE A 66 -1.10 20.14 10.81
C PHE A 66 0.21 19.33 10.80
N SER A 67 1.31 19.99 10.55
CA SER A 67 2.65 19.37 10.52
C SER A 67 3.08 18.80 11.87
N LEU A 68 2.64 19.45 12.98
CA LEU A 68 2.86 18.98 14.35
C LEU A 68 1.84 17.92 14.81
N GLY A 69 0.85 17.57 13.96
CA GLY A 69 -0.21 16.61 14.31
C GLY A 69 -1.28 17.16 15.29
N ASN A 70 -1.28 18.47 15.54
CA ASN A 70 -2.09 19.12 16.59
C ASN A 70 -3.19 20.04 16.04
N HIS A 71 -3.55 19.93 14.75
CA HIS A 71 -4.60 20.77 14.17
C HIS A 71 -5.96 20.45 14.80
N PRO A 72 -6.68 21.43 15.40
CA PRO A 72 -7.92 21.18 16.14
C PRO A 72 -9.05 20.60 15.27
N ASP A 73 -9.08 20.94 13.98
CA ASP A 73 -10.10 20.48 13.03
C ASP A 73 -9.60 19.28 12.15
N PHE A 74 -8.54 18.60 12.57
CA PHE A 74 -8.01 17.42 11.91
C PHE A 74 -7.99 16.20 12.84
N ARG A 75 -8.39 15.04 12.30
CA ARG A 75 -8.18 13.74 12.96
C ARG A 75 -7.59 12.74 11.99
N LEU A 76 -6.50 12.13 12.42
CA LEU A 76 -5.88 10.99 11.76
C LEU A 76 -6.26 9.70 12.49
N ILE A 77 -6.82 8.74 11.76
CA ILE A 77 -7.15 7.41 12.27
C ILE A 77 -6.26 6.40 11.56
N VAL A 78 -5.36 5.81 12.31
CA VAL A 78 -4.40 4.79 11.87
C VAL A 78 -4.32 3.67 12.91
N PRO A 79 -3.87 2.46 12.52
CA PRO A 79 -3.52 1.43 13.50
C PRO A 79 -2.47 1.91 14.49
N GLU A 80 -2.47 1.37 15.71
CA GLU A 80 -1.46 1.72 16.73
C GLU A 80 -0.01 1.49 16.27
N SER A 81 0.19 0.46 15.43
CA SER A 81 1.50 0.18 14.84
C SER A 81 2.03 1.30 13.93
N MET A 82 1.16 2.16 13.42
CA MET A 82 1.47 3.28 12.54
C MET A 82 1.34 4.64 13.23
N ALA A 83 0.82 4.69 14.46
CA ALA A 83 0.70 5.93 15.20
C ALA A 83 2.08 6.49 15.55
N PRO A 84 2.28 7.82 15.49
CA PRO A 84 3.50 8.45 15.98
C PRO A 84 3.75 8.02 17.42
N GLU A 85 5.00 7.76 17.79
CA GLU A 85 5.34 7.45 19.18
C GLU A 85 5.04 8.67 20.04
N SER A 86 4.03 8.55 20.91
CA SER A 86 3.86 9.50 22.00
C SER A 86 5.09 9.36 22.92
N ARG A 87 5.83 10.45 23.11
CA ARG A 87 6.93 10.52 24.07
C ARG A 87 6.37 10.51 25.51
N GLU A 88 5.80 9.40 25.92
CA GLU A 88 5.57 9.12 27.32
C GLU A 88 6.79 8.36 27.86
N GLU A 89 7.67 9.09 28.53
CA GLU A 89 8.74 8.51 29.33
C GLU A 89 8.09 7.69 30.45
N GLY A 90 8.20 6.35 30.37
CA GLY A 90 7.77 5.44 31.44
C GLY A 90 6.85 4.29 31.05
N ALA A 91 6.60 4.01 29.78
CA ALA A 91 5.77 2.89 29.37
C ALA A 91 6.47 1.54 29.56
N GLU A 92 5.78 0.60 30.23
CA GLU A 92 6.15 -0.81 30.37
C GLU A 92 6.49 -1.48 29.01
N PRO A 93 7.26 -2.60 28.99
CA PRO A 93 7.71 -3.26 27.75
C PRO A 93 6.51 -3.60 26.86
N ALA A 94 6.52 -3.05 25.67
CA ALA A 94 5.43 -2.90 24.72
C ALA A 94 4.65 -4.18 24.44
N LYS A 95 3.36 -4.21 24.81
CA LYS A 95 2.34 -5.02 24.15
C LYS A 95 2.45 -4.78 22.64
N LYS A 96 2.46 -5.87 21.85
CA LYS A 96 2.51 -5.80 20.39
C LYS A 96 1.42 -4.84 19.89
N LYS A 97 1.83 -3.70 19.31
CA LYS A 97 0.90 -2.65 18.82
C LYS A 97 -0.05 -3.27 17.79
N SER A 98 -1.34 -2.92 17.87
CA SER A 98 -2.36 -3.44 16.95
C SER A 98 -2.13 -2.96 15.53
N GLU A 99 -2.24 -3.87 14.56
CA GLU A 99 -2.25 -3.56 13.12
C GLU A 99 -3.66 -3.21 12.62
N GLN A 100 -4.67 -3.27 13.49
CA GLN A 100 -6.06 -2.94 13.16
C GLN A 100 -6.45 -1.59 13.76
N ILE A 101 -7.28 -0.86 13.02
CA ILE A 101 -8.01 0.30 13.52
C ILE A 101 -9.13 -0.20 14.43
N ARG A 102 -9.09 0.21 15.69
CA ARG A 102 -10.07 -0.21 16.71
C ARG A 102 -11.37 0.58 16.59
N ILE A 103 -12.46 -0.05 17.02
CA ILE A 103 -13.78 0.58 17.01
C ILE A 103 -13.85 1.80 17.93
N GLU A 104 -13.07 1.81 19.01
CA GLU A 104 -12.96 2.91 19.98
C GLU A 104 -12.48 4.19 19.29
N GLN A 105 -11.46 4.10 18.42
CA GLN A 105 -10.94 5.25 17.65
C GLN A 105 -12.02 5.89 16.75
N VAL A 106 -12.94 5.08 16.21
CA VAL A 106 -14.06 5.58 15.41
C VAL A 106 -15.17 6.15 16.29
N ARG A 107 -15.40 5.58 17.48
CA ARG A 107 -16.39 6.10 18.44
C ARG A 107 -15.96 7.45 19.02
N GLU A 108 -14.69 7.65 19.29
CA GLU A 108 -14.11 8.93 19.74
C GLU A 108 -14.32 10.07 18.73
N LEU A 109 -14.59 9.74 17.46
CA LEU A 109 -15.01 10.75 16.47
C LEU A 109 -16.31 11.44 16.86
N ALA A 110 -17.21 10.80 17.62
CA ALA A 110 -18.47 11.40 18.01
C ALA A 110 -18.25 12.67 18.83
N ASP A 111 -17.31 12.66 19.77
CA ASP A 111 -16.96 13.82 20.58
C ASP A 111 -16.31 14.92 19.74
N PHE A 112 -15.39 14.53 18.84
CA PHE A 112 -14.76 15.46 17.91
C PHE A 112 -15.78 16.11 16.95
N LEU A 113 -16.78 15.36 16.52
CA LEU A 113 -17.82 15.81 15.60
C LEU A 113 -18.94 16.61 16.30
N ALA A 114 -19.14 16.42 17.59
CA ALA A 114 -20.12 17.16 18.39
C ALA A 114 -19.71 18.63 18.61
N VAL A 115 -18.42 18.90 18.66
CA VAL A 115 -17.88 20.26 18.79
C VAL A 115 -17.86 20.93 17.41
N GLY A 116 -18.23 22.20 17.29
CA GLY A 116 -18.13 22.97 16.05
C GLY A 116 -16.68 23.09 15.53
N THR A 117 -16.50 23.60 14.31
CA THR A 117 -15.16 23.88 13.79
C THR A 117 -14.50 25.01 14.59
N HIS A 118 -13.23 24.82 14.96
CA HIS A 118 -12.48 25.81 15.75
C HIS A 118 -12.05 27.04 14.93
N ARG A 119 -11.91 26.84 13.59
CA ARG A 119 -11.42 27.89 12.67
C ARG A 119 -12.47 28.35 11.67
N GLY A 120 -13.73 27.94 11.83
CA GLY A 120 -14.84 28.31 10.93
C GLY A 120 -14.77 27.69 9.53
N GLY A 121 -13.83 26.76 9.30
CA GLY A 121 -13.62 26.05 8.05
C GLY A 121 -14.18 24.62 8.06
N LEU A 122 -13.46 23.71 7.45
CA LEU A 122 -13.79 22.28 7.40
C LEU A 122 -13.14 21.51 8.56
N ARG A 123 -13.81 20.46 9.03
CA ARG A 123 -13.20 19.36 9.76
C ARG A 123 -12.81 18.25 8.80
N VAL A 124 -11.63 17.72 8.96
CA VAL A 124 -11.10 16.67 8.07
C VAL A 124 -10.73 15.45 8.88
N ILE A 125 -11.30 14.31 8.54
CA ILE A 125 -10.98 13.01 9.10
C ILE A 125 -10.26 12.20 8.03
N LEU A 126 -9.03 11.77 8.29
CA LEU A 126 -8.23 10.91 7.43
C LEU A 126 -8.10 9.54 8.06
N VAL A 127 -8.57 8.50 7.35
CA VAL A 127 -8.52 7.10 7.77
C VAL A 127 -7.54 6.35 6.88
N TYR A 128 -6.47 5.77 7.44
CA TYR A 128 -5.45 5.05 6.68
C TYR A 128 -4.78 3.90 7.48
N PRO A 129 -4.57 2.73 6.89
CA PRO A 129 -5.28 2.26 5.72
C PRO A 129 -6.72 1.85 6.09
N ALA A 130 -7.69 2.22 5.27
CA ALA A 130 -9.11 2.00 5.61
C ALA A 130 -9.46 0.51 5.72
N GLU A 131 -8.79 -0.37 4.98
CA GLU A 131 -8.93 -1.82 5.08
C GLU A 131 -8.40 -2.43 6.39
N ALA A 132 -7.73 -1.65 7.24
CA ALA A 132 -7.35 -2.08 8.58
C ALA A 132 -8.53 -2.04 9.58
N MET A 133 -9.65 -1.45 9.20
CA MET A 133 -10.91 -1.54 9.94
C MET A 133 -11.55 -2.92 9.75
N ASN A 134 -11.89 -3.61 10.84
CA ASN A 134 -12.74 -4.79 10.76
C ASN A 134 -14.21 -4.41 10.47
N ALA A 135 -15.07 -5.40 10.20
CA ALA A 135 -16.46 -5.14 9.82
C ALA A 135 -17.23 -4.31 10.87
N ASN A 136 -17.00 -4.54 12.16
CA ASN A 136 -17.66 -3.79 13.24
C ASN A 136 -17.22 -2.33 13.26
N THR A 137 -15.93 -2.07 13.08
CA THR A 137 -15.37 -0.71 13.00
C THR A 137 -15.90 0.03 11.77
N GLN A 138 -15.97 -0.66 10.61
CA GLN A 138 -16.56 -0.08 9.40
C GLN A 138 -18.05 0.25 9.59
N ASN A 139 -18.82 -0.63 10.22
CA ASN A 139 -20.23 -0.37 10.54
C ASN A 139 -20.41 0.82 11.49
N ALA A 140 -19.53 1.00 12.47
CA ALA A 140 -19.56 2.17 13.36
C ALA A 140 -19.35 3.48 12.61
N LEU A 141 -18.56 3.47 11.52
CA LEU A 141 -18.32 4.66 10.69
C LEU A 141 -19.51 5.02 9.81
N LEU A 142 -20.38 4.05 9.44
CA LEU A 142 -21.49 4.26 8.50
C LEU A 142 -22.41 5.40 8.90
N LYS A 143 -22.75 5.55 10.19
CA LYS A 143 -23.61 6.61 10.67
C LYS A 143 -23.06 8.00 10.28
N ASN A 144 -21.76 8.20 10.43
CA ASN A 144 -21.10 9.47 10.10
C ASN A 144 -20.97 9.70 8.58
N LEU A 145 -20.98 8.61 7.79
CA LEU A 145 -20.94 8.70 6.32
C LEU A 145 -22.34 8.92 5.74
N GLU A 146 -23.40 8.46 6.42
CA GLU A 146 -24.81 8.65 6.00
C GLU A 146 -25.31 10.04 6.33
N GLU A 147 -25.06 10.49 7.55
CA GLU A 147 -25.49 11.77 8.08
C GLU A 147 -24.26 12.59 8.53
N PRO A 148 -23.45 13.08 7.58
CA PRO A 148 -22.23 13.79 7.93
C PRO A 148 -22.56 15.10 8.63
N PRO A 149 -21.89 15.40 9.76
CA PRO A 149 -22.03 16.71 10.40
C PRO A 149 -21.62 17.83 9.43
N PRO A 150 -22.23 19.01 9.55
CA PRO A 150 -21.91 20.16 8.69
C PRO A 150 -20.40 20.45 8.66
N ALA A 151 -19.92 20.91 7.52
CA ALA A 151 -18.51 21.28 7.31
C ALA A 151 -17.51 20.15 7.67
N THR A 152 -17.85 18.90 7.35
CA THR A 152 -17.00 17.73 7.63
C THR A 152 -16.65 17.00 6.34
N ALA A 153 -15.38 16.62 6.17
CA ALA A 153 -14.89 15.83 5.07
C ALA A 153 -14.16 14.57 5.58
N PHE A 154 -14.55 13.41 5.07
CA PHE A 154 -13.90 12.12 5.32
C PHE A 154 -13.03 11.75 4.13
N LEU A 155 -11.75 11.48 4.39
CA LEU A 155 -10.79 10.95 3.42
C LEU A 155 -10.43 9.52 3.87
N LEU A 156 -10.97 8.53 3.19
CA LEU A 156 -10.62 7.12 3.42
C LEU A 156 -9.60 6.71 2.37
N VAL A 157 -8.48 6.13 2.78
CA VAL A 157 -7.41 5.70 1.86
C VAL A 157 -7.27 4.20 1.93
N THR A 158 -7.29 3.53 0.79
CA THR A 158 -7.21 2.07 0.72
C THR A 158 -6.37 1.59 -0.47
N THR A 159 -5.61 0.54 -0.23
CA THR A 159 -4.93 -0.24 -1.28
C THR A 159 -5.67 -1.54 -1.61
N GLN A 160 -6.70 -1.91 -0.81
CA GLN A 160 -7.47 -3.14 -0.94
C GLN A 160 -8.98 -2.83 -0.82
N PRO A 161 -9.58 -2.16 -1.81
CA PRO A 161 -10.98 -1.72 -1.74
C PRO A 161 -11.98 -2.86 -1.58
N GLU A 162 -11.63 -4.07 -1.99
CA GLU A 162 -12.45 -5.28 -1.84
C GLU A 162 -12.62 -5.72 -0.37
N ARG A 163 -11.74 -5.28 0.54
CA ARG A 163 -11.86 -5.54 1.99
C ARG A 163 -12.78 -4.56 2.71
N LEU A 164 -13.19 -3.50 2.04
CA LEU A 164 -14.17 -2.57 2.57
C LEU A 164 -15.58 -3.07 2.28
N LEU A 165 -16.46 -2.90 3.25
CA LEU A 165 -17.88 -3.20 3.09
C LEU A 165 -18.46 -2.42 1.89
N ALA A 166 -19.35 -3.06 1.14
CA ALA A 166 -20.04 -2.42 0.02
C ALA A 166 -20.82 -1.16 0.46
N THR A 167 -21.34 -1.19 1.69
CA THR A 167 -22.06 -0.08 2.32
C THR A 167 -21.17 1.15 2.57
N VAL A 168 -19.91 0.96 2.94
CA VAL A 168 -18.93 2.05 3.07
C VAL A 168 -18.56 2.59 1.69
N ARG A 169 -18.23 1.69 0.76
CA ARG A 169 -17.81 2.07 -0.60
C ARG A 169 -18.88 2.82 -1.40
N SER A 170 -20.15 2.49 -1.18
CA SER A 170 -21.28 3.15 -1.89
C SER A 170 -21.55 4.58 -1.42
N ARG A 171 -21.08 4.96 -0.22
CA ARG A 171 -21.26 6.28 0.39
C ARG A 171 -20.09 7.24 0.15
N CYS A 172 -19.02 6.73 -0.45
CA CYS A 172 -17.83 7.52 -0.75
C CYS A 172 -17.70 7.78 -2.25
N LEU A 173 -17.35 9.01 -2.63
CA LEU A 173 -16.89 9.26 -3.98
C LEU A 173 -15.53 8.61 -4.19
N LYS A 174 -15.39 7.82 -5.25
CA LYS A 174 -14.14 7.15 -5.58
C LYS A 174 -13.16 8.12 -6.25
N PHE A 175 -11.97 8.20 -5.69
CA PHE A 175 -10.84 8.95 -6.24
C PHE A 175 -9.68 7.98 -6.44
N SER A 176 -9.23 7.78 -7.67
CA SER A 176 -8.19 6.79 -7.99
C SER A 176 -6.84 7.46 -8.17
N LEU A 177 -5.81 6.92 -7.51
CA LEU A 177 -4.41 7.22 -7.79
C LEU A 177 -3.88 6.17 -8.77
N PRO A 178 -3.67 6.52 -10.04
CA PRO A 178 -3.19 5.58 -11.03
C PRO A 178 -1.71 5.24 -10.82
N LEU A 179 -1.29 4.11 -11.38
CA LEU A 179 0.13 3.79 -11.48
C LEU A 179 0.86 4.93 -12.21
N PRO A 180 1.95 5.46 -11.64
CA PRO A 180 2.63 6.60 -12.23
C PRO A 180 3.32 6.24 -13.55
N PRO A 181 3.52 7.22 -14.45
CA PRO A 181 4.43 7.06 -15.58
C PRO A 181 5.84 6.74 -15.10
N SER A 182 6.53 5.85 -15.82
CA SER A 182 7.86 5.38 -15.37
C SER A 182 8.92 6.49 -15.35
N GLU A 183 8.90 7.41 -16.32
CA GLU A 183 9.96 8.43 -16.47
C GLU A 183 10.16 9.34 -15.25
N PRO A 184 9.14 10.01 -14.68
CA PRO A 184 9.32 10.84 -13.49
C PRO A 184 9.72 10.02 -12.27
N VAL A 185 9.28 8.76 -12.17
CA VAL A 185 9.64 7.85 -11.09
C VAL A 185 11.10 7.43 -11.19
N LEU A 186 11.56 7.02 -12.36
CA LEU A 186 12.96 6.63 -12.58
C LEU A 186 13.93 7.78 -12.27
N ARG A 187 13.58 9.00 -12.68
CA ARG A 187 14.36 10.18 -12.34
C ARG A 187 14.47 10.39 -10.85
N TRP A 188 13.33 10.29 -10.14
CA TRP A 188 13.30 10.43 -8.69
C TRP A 188 14.08 9.31 -7.99
N LEU A 189 13.96 8.05 -8.43
CA LEU A 189 14.72 6.94 -7.85
C LEU A 189 16.24 7.12 -8.04
N LYS A 190 16.67 7.67 -9.19
CA LYS A 190 18.09 8.07 -9.41
C LYS A 190 18.51 9.17 -8.43
N GLU A 191 17.66 10.19 -8.22
CA GLU A 191 17.89 11.26 -7.23
C GLU A 191 18.00 10.70 -5.78
N GLN A 192 17.33 9.56 -5.49
CA GLN A 192 17.44 8.83 -4.21
C GLN A 192 18.66 7.90 -4.13
N GLY A 193 19.51 7.84 -5.16
CA GLY A 193 20.76 7.07 -5.15
C GLY A 193 20.63 5.61 -5.59
N LEU A 194 19.51 5.18 -6.18
CA LEU A 194 19.38 3.83 -6.71
C LEU A 194 20.26 3.64 -7.95
N SER A 195 21.13 2.62 -7.92
CA SER A 195 22.03 2.29 -9.03
C SER A 195 21.33 1.69 -10.24
N GLN A 196 20.22 0.94 -10.02
CA GLN A 196 19.49 0.20 -11.05
C GLN A 196 17.97 0.45 -10.94
N PRO A 197 17.51 1.71 -11.12
CA PRO A 197 16.14 2.10 -10.83
C PRO A 197 15.10 1.42 -11.74
N GLU A 198 15.46 1.12 -13.00
CA GLU A 198 14.57 0.47 -13.97
C GLU A 198 14.18 -0.94 -13.49
N ALA A 199 15.16 -1.74 -13.10
CA ALA A 199 14.93 -3.10 -12.66
C ALA A 199 14.30 -3.17 -11.26
N THR A 200 14.73 -2.30 -10.34
CA THR A 200 14.15 -2.21 -9.01
C THR A 200 12.69 -1.77 -9.09
N LEU A 201 12.37 -0.79 -9.93
CA LEU A 201 11.00 -0.35 -10.16
C LEU A 201 10.14 -1.45 -10.81
N ALA A 202 10.67 -2.16 -11.80
CA ALA A 202 9.99 -3.29 -12.41
C ALA A 202 9.70 -4.38 -11.37
N GLY A 203 10.71 -4.78 -10.59
CA GLY A 203 10.57 -5.73 -9.49
C GLY A 203 9.55 -5.32 -8.41
N ALA A 204 9.39 -4.03 -8.20
CA ALA A 204 8.37 -3.44 -7.32
C ALA A 204 6.99 -3.30 -7.97
N GLY A 205 6.82 -3.73 -9.23
CA GLY A 205 5.54 -3.61 -9.95
C GLY A 205 5.18 -2.19 -10.37
N GLY A 206 6.17 -1.30 -10.46
CA GLY A 206 5.98 0.11 -10.80
C GLY A 206 5.65 1.00 -9.60
N ALA A 207 5.73 0.49 -8.37
CA ALA A 207 5.47 1.22 -7.13
C ALA A 207 6.75 1.92 -6.61
N PRO A 208 6.84 3.27 -6.64
CA PRO A 208 8.09 3.99 -6.34
C PRO A 208 8.61 3.78 -4.92
N LEU A 209 7.73 3.86 -3.92
CA LEU A 209 8.12 3.75 -2.52
C LEU A 209 8.43 2.29 -2.13
N VAL A 210 7.78 1.31 -2.77
CA VAL A 210 8.16 -0.10 -2.64
C VAL A 210 9.54 -0.34 -3.25
N ALA A 211 9.83 0.26 -4.42
CA ALA A 211 11.14 0.18 -5.06
C ALA A 211 12.24 0.78 -4.17
N LEU A 212 11.98 1.94 -3.56
CA LEU A 212 12.93 2.57 -2.65
C LEU A 212 13.23 1.71 -1.41
N LYS A 213 12.18 1.18 -0.77
CA LYS A 213 12.33 0.28 0.40
C LYS A 213 13.00 -1.05 0.01
N ALA A 214 12.71 -1.56 -1.19
CA ALA A 214 13.31 -2.80 -1.65
C ALA A 214 14.83 -2.70 -1.82
N ALA A 215 15.36 -1.50 -2.09
CA ALA A 215 16.80 -1.30 -2.20
C ALA A 215 17.57 -1.71 -0.92
N ASP A 216 16.95 -1.54 0.26
CA ASP A 216 17.54 -1.93 1.54
C ASP A 216 17.43 -3.44 1.83
N THR A 217 16.45 -4.13 1.23
CA THR A 217 16.17 -5.57 1.45
C THR A 217 16.42 -6.43 0.20
N ASP A 218 16.97 -5.83 -0.86
CA ASP A 218 17.07 -6.47 -2.19
C ASP A 218 18.00 -7.70 -2.19
N ALA A 219 18.98 -7.76 -1.28
CA ALA A 219 19.92 -8.88 -1.22
C ALA A 219 19.21 -10.23 -0.97
N ASP A 220 18.25 -10.30 -0.05
CA ASP A 220 17.53 -11.54 0.26
C ASP A 220 16.57 -11.90 -0.88
N ARG A 221 15.90 -10.89 -1.47
CA ARG A 221 15.04 -11.09 -2.63
C ARG A 221 15.82 -11.59 -3.84
N LEU A 222 16.96 -10.97 -4.15
CA LEU A 222 17.79 -11.36 -5.29
C LEU A 222 18.32 -12.78 -5.12
N ARG A 223 18.85 -13.12 -3.96
CA ARG A 223 19.28 -14.50 -3.65
C ARG A 223 18.16 -15.51 -3.80
N PHE A 224 16.96 -15.16 -3.33
CA PHE A 224 15.79 -16.03 -3.46
C PHE A 224 15.41 -16.25 -4.92
N ILE A 225 15.36 -15.18 -5.72
CA ILE A 225 15.02 -15.22 -7.15
C ILE A 225 16.09 -16.00 -7.94
N GLU A 226 17.37 -15.78 -7.66
CA GLU A 226 18.47 -16.54 -8.28
C GLU A 226 18.33 -18.04 -8.02
N LYS A 227 17.98 -18.42 -6.79
CA LYS A 227 17.76 -19.81 -6.42
C LYS A 227 16.53 -20.42 -7.10
N LEU A 228 15.45 -19.65 -7.28
CA LEU A 228 14.27 -20.12 -8.02
C LEU A 228 14.57 -20.42 -9.50
N GLY A 229 15.55 -19.72 -10.07
CA GLY A 229 16.01 -19.96 -11.45
C GLY A 229 16.89 -21.21 -11.61
N ASP A 230 17.38 -21.78 -10.53
CA ASP A 230 18.15 -23.01 -10.54
C ASP A 230 17.22 -24.23 -10.54
N SER A 231 17.24 -25.04 -11.61
CA SER A 231 16.40 -26.24 -11.72
C SER A 231 16.71 -27.31 -10.63
N GLY A 232 17.88 -27.23 -10.00
CA GLY A 232 18.34 -28.16 -8.97
C GLY A 232 18.10 -27.69 -7.53
N PHE A 233 17.44 -26.54 -7.29
CA PHE A 233 17.30 -25.99 -5.93
C PHE A 233 16.56 -26.95 -4.97
N ASP A 234 16.98 -26.95 -3.71
CA ASP A 234 16.28 -27.66 -2.64
C ASP A 234 15.21 -26.74 -2.02
N PRO A 235 13.90 -27.09 -2.14
CA PRO A 235 12.81 -26.29 -1.58
C PRO A 235 12.90 -26.07 -0.06
N ILE A 236 13.38 -27.10 0.67
CA ILE A 236 13.46 -27.06 2.13
C ILE A 236 14.60 -26.12 2.54
N ALA A 237 15.78 -26.29 1.96
CA ALA A 237 16.92 -25.44 2.20
C ALA A 237 16.63 -23.98 1.80
N LEU A 238 15.93 -23.75 0.68
CA LEU A 238 15.55 -22.41 0.25
C LEU A 238 14.55 -21.76 1.23
N ALA A 239 13.55 -22.51 1.74
CA ALA A 239 12.60 -22.01 2.73
C ALA A 239 13.30 -21.54 4.02
N GLU A 240 14.38 -22.23 4.45
CA GLU A 240 15.17 -21.84 5.62
C GLU A 240 15.88 -20.50 5.44
N THR A 241 16.39 -20.21 4.24
CA THR A 241 17.11 -18.96 3.96
C THR A 241 16.20 -17.72 4.07
N VAL A 242 14.90 -17.88 3.87
CA VAL A 242 13.91 -16.81 3.88
C VAL A 242 12.96 -16.81 5.08
N ALA A 243 13.29 -17.59 6.13
CA ALA A 243 12.45 -17.76 7.33
C ALA A 243 12.15 -16.44 8.08
N ARG A 244 12.98 -15.39 7.90
CA ARG A 244 12.80 -14.07 8.52
C ARG A 244 12.00 -13.09 7.64
N VAL A 245 11.79 -13.42 6.38
CA VAL A 245 11.05 -12.57 5.44
C VAL A 245 9.56 -12.71 5.71
N PRO A 246 8.79 -11.61 5.78
CA PRO A 246 7.35 -11.68 5.93
C PRO A 246 6.70 -12.53 4.82
N LEU A 247 5.78 -13.42 5.21
CA LEU A 247 5.09 -14.32 4.26
C LEU A 247 4.42 -13.58 3.10
N TRP A 248 3.86 -12.42 3.39
CA TRP A 248 3.24 -11.57 2.39
C TRP A 248 4.20 -11.16 1.26
N ASP A 249 5.45 -10.81 1.62
CA ASP A 249 6.48 -10.40 0.66
C ASP A 249 6.96 -11.60 -0.16
N LEU A 250 7.22 -12.73 0.50
CA LEU A 250 7.62 -13.97 -0.17
C LEU A 250 6.60 -14.45 -1.20
N VAL A 251 5.32 -14.49 -0.82
CA VAL A 251 4.26 -14.85 -1.76
C VAL A 251 4.19 -13.84 -2.91
N GLY A 252 4.40 -12.55 -2.64
CA GLY A 252 4.48 -11.51 -3.66
C GLY A 252 5.65 -11.69 -4.62
N TRP A 253 6.80 -12.18 -4.15
CA TRP A 253 7.95 -12.48 -4.99
C TRP A 253 7.67 -13.68 -5.91
N LEU A 254 7.11 -14.76 -5.34
CA LEU A 254 6.69 -15.94 -6.11
C LEU A 254 5.63 -15.61 -7.16
N GLN A 255 4.66 -14.75 -6.81
CA GLN A 255 3.64 -14.32 -7.77
C GLN A 255 4.24 -13.57 -8.96
N ARG A 256 5.14 -12.60 -8.72
CA ARG A 256 5.80 -11.84 -9.78
C ARG A 256 6.66 -12.73 -10.66
N TRP A 257 7.43 -13.62 -10.05
CA TRP A 257 8.25 -14.59 -10.77
C TRP A 257 7.41 -15.52 -11.65
N SER A 258 6.36 -16.13 -11.09
CA SER A 258 5.48 -17.03 -11.82
C SER A 258 4.67 -16.33 -12.90
N TYR A 259 4.30 -15.05 -12.68
CA TYR A 259 3.68 -14.23 -13.70
C TYR A 259 4.61 -14.00 -14.89
N ASP A 260 5.89 -13.74 -14.62
CA ASP A 260 6.88 -13.58 -15.68
C ASP A 260 7.11 -14.89 -16.46
N LEU A 261 7.10 -16.05 -15.78
CA LEU A 261 7.12 -17.35 -16.46
C LEU A 261 5.93 -17.50 -17.40
N LEU A 262 4.71 -17.16 -16.96
CA LEU A 262 3.53 -17.22 -17.80
C LEU A 262 3.63 -16.25 -18.98
N LEU A 263 4.04 -15.02 -18.73
CA LEU A 263 4.16 -13.97 -19.73
C LEU A 263 5.25 -14.32 -20.78
N ALA A 264 6.38 -14.86 -20.34
CA ALA A 264 7.45 -15.36 -21.22
C ALA A 264 6.96 -16.52 -22.08
N ARG A 265 6.22 -17.46 -21.48
CA ARG A 265 5.67 -18.63 -22.20
C ARG A 265 4.65 -18.27 -23.27
N VAL A 266 3.77 -17.29 -22.97
CA VAL A 266 2.62 -16.95 -23.85
C VAL A 266 2.96 -15.81 -24.80
N ALA A 267 3.74 -14.83 -24.38
CA ALA A 267 3.99 -13.59 -25.12
C ALA A 267 5.47 -13.27 -25.37
N GLY A 268 6.41 -14.11 -24.92
CA GLY A 268 7.85 -13.90 -25.12
C GLY A 268 8.37 -12.62 -24.42
N ARG A 269 7.76 -12.22 -23.29
CA ARG A 269 8.10 -10.98 -22.57
C ARG A 269 8.28 -11.24 -21.07
N VAL A 270 9.09 -10.42 -20.44
CA VAL A 270 9.27 -10.35 -18.99
C VAL A 270 8.90 -8.96 -18.49
N ARG A 271 8.27 -8.86 -17.34
CA ARG A 271 7.79 -7.60 -16.77
C ARG A 271 8.50 -7.18 -15.48
N TYR A 272 8.69 -8.12 -14.55
CA TYR A 272 9.19 -7.84 -13.22
C TYR A 272 10.66 -8.19 -13.06
N GLY A 273 11.07 -9.34 -13.55
CA GLY A 273 12.42 -9.90 -13.41
C GLY A 273 13.34 -9.55 -14.58
N LEU A 274 13.46 -8.27 -14.96
CA LEU A 274 14.22 -7.84 -16.14
C LEU A 274 15.68 -8.34 -16.14
N HIS A 275 16.33 -8.42 -14.98
CA HIS A 275 17.70 -8.94 -14.87
C HIS A 275 17.80 -10.47 -15.06
N HIS A 276 16.69 -11.17 -14.93
CA HIS A 276 16.61 -12.62 -15.02
C HIS A 276 15.86 -13.09 -16.28
N GLU A 277 15.69 -12.22 -17.28
CA GLU A 277 14.89 -12.48 -18.49
C GLU A 277 15.29 -13.78 -19.18
N LYS A 278 16.60 -14.03 -19.33
CA LYS A 278 17.10 -15.25 -19.94
C LYS A 278 16.73 -16.50 -19.17
N VAL A 279 16.92 -16.48 -17.84
CA VAL A 279 16.59 -17.61 -16.97
C VAL A 279 15.08 -17.86 -16.93
N ILE A 280 14.28 -16.80 -16.86
CA ILE A 280 12.81 -16.86 -16.89
C ILE A 280 12.34 -17.48 -18.22
N SER A 281 12.87 -17.03 -19.35
CA SER A 281 12.50 -17.53 -20.68
C SER A 281 12.89 -18.99 -20.87
N ASP A 282 14.08 -19.39 -20.42
CA ASP A 282 14.54 -20.77 -20.46
C ASP A 282 13.63 -21.68 -19.60
N THR A 283 13.38 -21.30 -18.35
CA THR A 283 12.48 -22.05 -17.47
C THR A 283 11.07 -22.15 -18.04
N ALA A 284 10.53 -21.04 -18.55
CA ALA A 284 9.18 -20.99 -19.12
C ALA A 284 9.03 -21.88 -20.35
N SER A 285 10.11 -22.10 -21.14
CA SER A 285 10.07 -22.93 -22.34
C SER A 285 9.73 -24.41 -22.05
N HIS A 286 10.05 -24.88 -20.84
CA HIS A 286 9.82 -26.25 -20.40
C HIS A 286 8.53 -26.42 -19.58
N CYS A 287 7.84 -25.34 -19.24
CA CYS A 287 6.62 -25.38 -18.44
C CYS A 287 5.35 -25.29 -19.30
N ASP A 288 4.29 -25.97 -18.90
CA ASP A 288 2.96 -25.79 -19.50
C ASP A 288 2.30 -24.51 -18.96
N ALA A 289 1.69 -23.72 -19.87
CA ALA A 289 1.05 -22.46 -19.51
C ALA A 289 -0.15 -22.65 -18.55
N ALA A 290 -0.88 -23.76 -18.67
CA ALA A 290 -2.02 -24.06 -17.82
C ALA A 290 -1.55 -24.39 -16.39
N ASP A 291 -0.42 -25.09 -16.25
CA ASP A 291 0.18 -25.42 -14.95
C ASP A 291 0.73 -24.17 -14.26
N ILE A 292 1.40 -23.28 -15.00
CA ILE A 292 1.83 -21.98 -14.45
C ILE A 292 0.61 -21.17 -13.99
N ALA A 293 -0.46 -21.13 -14.77
CA ALA A 293 -1.69 -20.42 -14.41
C ALA A 293 -2.38 -21.06 -13.19
N ALA A 294 -2.34 -22.39 -13.04
CA ALA A 294 -2.84 -23.08 -11.85
C ALA A 294 -2.04 -22.71 -10.61
N TYR A 295 -0.72 -22.68 -10.73
CA TYR A 295 0.16 -22.27 -9.64
C TYR A 295 -0.07 -20.79 -9.24
N LEU A 296 -0.26 -19.88 -10.18
CA LEU A 296 -0.61 -18.48 -9.90
C LEU A 296 -1.93 -18.35 -9.13
N ARG A 297 -2.95 -19.15 -9.47
CA ARG A 297 -4.21 -19.18 -8.69
C ARG A 297 -3.97 -19.67 -7.26
N ARG A 298 -3.12 -20.67 -7.08
CA ARG A 298 -2.72 -21.16 -5.75
C ARG A 298 -1.99 -20.06 -4.95
N LEU A 299 -1.07 -19.33 -5.58
CA LEU A 299 -0.38 -18.21 -4.95
C LEU A 299 -1.33 -17.07 -4.58
N ALA A 300 -2.38 -16.82 -5.37
CA ALA A 300 -3.40 -15.82 -5.01
C ALA A 300 -4.17 -16.22 -3.74
N GLN A 301 -4.52 -17.51 -3.59
CA GLN A 301 -5.13 -18.05 -2.36
C GLN A 301 -4.15 -17.97 -1.18
N ALA A 302 -2.89 -18.37 -1.40
CA ALA A 302 -1.83 -18.31 -0.40
C ALA A 302 -1.60 -16.87 0.10
N ARG A 303 -1.70 -15.88 -0.78
CA ARG A 303 -1.55 -14.47 -0.41
C ARG A 303 -2.65 -14.02 0.57
N ALA A 304 -3.87 -14.46 0.40
CA ALA A 304 -4.95 -14.17 1.35
C ALA A 304 -4.67 -14.76 2.75
N LEU A 305 -4.03 -15.93 2.80
CA LEU A 305 -3.68 -16.62 4.04
C LEU A 305 -2.38 -16.08 4.69
N ALA A 306 -1.48 -15.45 3.95
CA ALA A 306 -0.17 -15.02 4.44
C ALA A 306 -0.20 -13.99 5.59
N ARG A 307 -1.36 -13.41 5.89
CA ARG A 307 -1.58 -12.48 7.01
C ARG A 307 -2.13 -13.16 8.28
N HIS A 308 -2.48 -14.43 8.19
CA HIS A 308 -2.92 -15.20 9.36
C HIS A 308 -1.71 -15.79 10.11
N PRO A 309 -1.86 -16.08 11.42
CA PRO A 309 -0.81 -16.72 12.20
C PRO A 309 -0.63 -18.18 11.75
N LEU A 310 0.21 -18.39 10.74
CA LEU A 310 0.54 -19.68 10.18
C LEU A 310 1.97 -20.09 10.60
N ASN A 311 2.26 -21.39 10.51
CA ASN A 311 3.65 -21.84 10.53
C ASN A 311 4.32 -21.42 9.22
N ALA A 312 5.11 -20.34 9.30
CA ALA A 312 5.72 -19.71 8.14
C ALA A 312 6.61 -20.69 7.34
N LYS A 313 7.40 -21.53 8.03
CA LYS A 313 8.31 -22.49 7.40
C LYS A 313 7.54 -23.50 6.56
N LEU A 314 6.57 -24.20 7.14
CA LEU A 314 5.78 -25.21 6.43
C LEU A 314 4.97 -24.60 5.27
N PHE A 315 4.49 -23.38 5.44
CA PHE A 315 3.74 -22.69 4.41
C PHE A 315 4.60 -22.37 3.17
N VAL A 316 5.83 -21.90 3.39
CA VAL A 316 6.78 -21.60 2.30
C VAL A 316 7.29 -22.88 1.66
N GLU A 317 7.60 -23.92 2.44
CA GLU A 317 8.01 -25.24 1.94
C GLU A 317 6.97 -25.83 0.99
N ASP A 318 5.66 -25.78 1.34
CA ASP A 318 4.57 -26.27 0.47
C ASP A 318 4.55 -25.52 -0.87
N LEU A 319 4.65 -24.18 -0.84
CA LEU A 319 4.67 -23.37 -2.06
C LEU A 319 5.89 -23.67 -2.94
N LEU A 320 7.07 -23.82 -2.35
CA LEU A 320 8.30 -24.13 -3.08
C LEU A 320 8.32 -25.56 -3.64
N LEU A 321 7.76 -26.53 -2.92
CA LEU A 321 7.59 -27.90 -3.41
C LEU A 321 6.65 -27.94 -4.63
N GLN A 322 5.57 -27.18 -4.62
CA GLN A 322 4.66 -27.05 -5.76
C GLN A 322 5.35 -26.37 -6.95
N TYR A 323 6.11 -25.28 -6.69
CA TYR A 323 6.91 -24.63 -7.73
C TYR A 323 7.94 -25.59 -8.34
N ARG A 324 8.66 -26.36 -7.51
CA ARG A 324 9.63 -27.34 -8.02
C ARG A 324 8.98 -28.38 -8.94
N ARG A 325 7.79 -28.86 -8.61
CA ARG A 325 7.04 -29.79 -9.50
C ARG A 325 6.69 -29.15 -10.85
N LEU A 326 6.36 -27.86 -10.83
CA LEU A 326 6.04 -27.08 -12.04
C LEU A 326 7.26 -26.96 -12.97
N VAL A 327 8.46 -26.72 -12.40
CA VAL A 327 9.68 -26.46 -13.19
C VAL A 327 10.58 -27.68 -13.36
N ALA A 328 10.23 -28.82 -12.73
CA ALA A 328 10.97 -30.07 -12.91
C ALA A 328 10.93 -30.47 -14.39
N ARG A 329 12.12 -30.59 -14.98
CA ARG A 329 12.24 -31.16 -16.34
C ARG A 329 11.78 -32.63 -16.28
N PRO A 330 10.98 -33.09 -17.23
CA PRO A 330 10.58 -34.48 -17.33
C PRO A 330 11.77 -35.41 -17.55
#